data_a5797a0ccc86d4d1d5b7a761fc72b1c5
#
_entry.id   a5797a0ccc86d4d1d5b7a761fc72b1c5
#
_cell.length_a   1.000
_cell.length_b   1.000
_cell.length_c   1.000
_cell.angle_alpha   90.00
_cell.angle_beta   90.00
_cell.angle_gamma   90.00
#
_symmetry.space_group_name_H-M   'P 1'
#
loop_
_entity.id
_entity.type
_entity.pdbx_description
1 polymer ?
#
loop_
_entity_poly.entity_id
_entity_poly.type
_entity_poly.pdbx_seq_one_letter_code
_entity_poly.pdbx_strand_id
1 'polypeptide(L)'
;MGSRIHSDPTEESEQQLEQNADIDFVTFGMLIIDDIDFPPPTPSRNNVLGGGGAYAALGARLFSPQPLSTTVGWIVDQGSDFPPSVTSLIDSWNTSAVVRHDAKRLTTRGWNGYDGPGDKREFKYLTPKKRITSDDLPPNLIQSKSFHLVCSPSRCQELVTTLISRRKEASPPDTYTKPIFIWEPVPDLCTPDELLNLTNTLPLVDVLSPNHSELAGFMGDDGLDPVTGDISTKAVERYCEQLLDSMPLQSFAIVVRAAHKGCYVVKNGGRKRRPGQTSKSARKKNYTRGGLRPDIDMTALLADLIRDEDGGIVRDEFEVDPGVERWIPAYFKDSSDVVDPTGGGNTFLGALSVALARGKSYEEAAVWGNVAASFAVQQVGMPTLEREEGKPETWNGCVVLDRLREFEARL
;
A
#
# COMPACT_ATOMS: atom_id res chain seq x y z
N MET A 1 -9.30 3.97 -63.20
CA MET A 1 -10.26 3.84 -62.07
C MET A 1 -9.55 3.01 -60.99
N GLY A 2 -8.95 3.70 -60.03
CA GLY A 2 -8.27 3.08 -58.89
C GLY A 2 -9.13 3.30 -57.66
N SER A 3 -9.63 2.23 -57.08
CA SER A 3 -10.36 2.24 -55.81
C SER A 3 -9.35 2.38 -54.67
N ARG A 4 -9.39 3.52 -53.99
CA ARG A 4 -8.74 3.69 -52.69
C ARG A 4 -9.54 2.93 -51.65
N ILE A 5 -8.92 1.93 -51.03
CA ILE A 5 -9.42 1.27 -49.81
C ILE A 5 -9.15 2.26 -48.68
N HIS A 6 -10.20 2.82 -48.07
CA HIS A 6 -10.13 3.54 -46.81
C HIS A 6 -9.96 2.46 -45.68
N SER A 7 -8.80 2.42 -45.10
CA SER A 7 -8.62 1.75 -43.79
C SER A 7 -9.27 2.62 -42.70
N ASP A 8 -10.10 2.01 -41.89
CA ASP A 8 -10.85 2.63 -40.83
C ASP A 8 -9.89 3.05 -39.68
N PRO A 9 -9.91 4.33 -39.24
CA PRO A 9 -8.94 4.83 -38.25
C PRO A 9 -9.24 4.45 -36.78
N THR A 10 -10.25 3.65 -36.52
CA THR A 10 -10.78 3.44 -35.18
C THR A 10 -10.01 2.39 -34.36
N GLU A 11 -9.51 1.31 -34.95
CA GLU A 11 -8.81 0.27 -34.20
C GLU A 11 -7.38 0.64 -33.77
N GLU A 12 -6.65 1.39 -34.57
CA GLU A 12 -5.30 1.85 -34.20
C GLU A 12 -5.35 2.96 -33.13
N SER A 13 -6.41 3.77 -33.10
CA SER A 13 -6.57 4.82 -32.09
C SER A 13 -7.03 4.27 -30.74
N GLU A 14 -7.82 3.20 -30.71
CA GLU A 14 -8.23 2.52 -29.48
C GLU A 14 -7.06 1.75 -28.87
N GLN A 15 -6.24 1.06 -29.67
CA GLN A 15 -5.04 0.37 -29.18
C GLN A 15 -3.95 1.34 -28.68
N GLN A 16 -3.83 2.54 -29.25
CA GLN A 16 -2.92 3.58 -28.74
C GLN A 16 -3.44 4.28 -27.48
N LEU A 17 -4.75 4.38 -27.29
CA LEU A 17 -5.36 4.91 -26.07
C LEU A 17 -5.24 3.91 -24.89
N GLU A 18 -5.34 2.61 -25.14
CA GLU A 18 -5.09 1.57 -24.13
C GLU A 18 -3.63 1.51 -23.68
N GLN A 19 -2.66 1.84 -24.53
CA GLN A 19 -1.23 1.85 -24.19
C GLN A 19 -0.80 3.05 -23.34
N ASN A 20 -1.62 4.08 -23.15
CA ASN A 20 -1.28 5.31 -22.45
C ASN A 20 -2.14 5.56 -21.20
N ALA A 21 -2.83 4.55 -20.65
CA ALA A 21 -3.50 4.72 -19.36
C ALA A 21 -2.46 4.97 -18.28
N ASP A 22 -2.51 6.13 -17.63
CA ASP A 22 -1.69 6.45 -16.46
C ASP A 22 -1.88 5.36 -15.40
N ILE A 23 -0.83 4.67 -15.01
CA ILE A 23 -0.88 3.65 -13.96
C ILE A 23 -0.85 4.34 -12.59
N ASP A 24 -1.90 4.15 -11.79
CA ASP A 24 -1.97 4.71 -10.44
C ASP A 24 -1.20 3.85 -9.43
N PHE A 25 -1.14 2.54 -9.64
CA PHE A 25 -0.65 1.58 -8.66
C PHE A 25 0.10 0.42 -9.30
N VAL A 26 1.25 0.05 -8.67
CA VAL A 26 1.96 -1.21 -8.93
C VAL A 26 2.38 -1.84 -7.61
N THR A 27 2.28 -3.17 -7.49
CA THR A 27 2.78 -3.91 -6.32
C THR A 27 3.98 -4.79 -6.67
N PHE A 28 4.95 -4.86 -5.75
CA PHE A 28 6.06 -5.82 -5.73
C PHE A 28 5.78 -7.05 -4.85
N GLY A 29 4.56 -7.14 -4.31
CA GLY A 29 4.07 -8.35 -3.67
C GLY A 29 3.94 -9.50 -4.68
N MET A 30 4.25 -10.72 -4.25
CA MET A 30 4.08 -11.92 -5.07
C MET A 30 2.62 -12.37 -5.11
N LEU A 31 2.22 -12.96 -6.23
CA LEU A 31 1.08 -13.87 -6.27
C LEU A 31 1.51 -15.20 -5.67
N ILE A 32 0.65 -15.79 -4.85
CA ILE A 32 0.82 -17.13 -4.26
C ILE A 32 -0.48 -17.90 -4.49
N ILE A 33 -0.37 -19.19 -4.81
CA ILE A 33 -1.51 -20.10 -4.77
C ILE A 33 -1.48 -20.79 -3.41
N ASP A 34 -2.49 -20.55 -2.60
CA ASP A 34 -2.58 -21.06 -1.24
C ASP A 34 -3.41 -22.35 -1.16
N ASP A 35 -2.90 -23.33 -0.42
CA ASP A 35 -3.65 -24.45 0.10
C ASP A 35 -3.90 -24.22 1.59
N ILE A 36 -5.16 -24.29 2.03
CA ILE A 36 -5.61 -23.86 3.36
C ILE A 36 -6.25 -25.03 4.09
N ASP A 37 -5.66 -25.41 5.21
CA ASP A 37 -6.20 -26.45 6.10
C ASP A 37 -6.87 -25.81 7.32
N PHE A 38 -8.13 -26.13 7.51
CA PHE A 38 -8.92 -25.71 8.66
C PHE A 38 -9.08 -26.86 9.67
N PRO A 39 -9.28 -26.57 10.96
CA PRO A 39 -9.62 -27.59 11.93
C PRO A 39 -11.00 -28.22 11.60
N PRO A 40 -11.18 -29.53 11.83
CA PRO A 40 -12.46 -30.19 11.65
C PRO A 40 -13.59 -29.47 12.41
N PRO A 41 -14.82 -29.37 11.86
CA PRO A 41 -15.32 -30.07 10.67
C PRO A 41 -15.15 -29.30 9.33
N THR A 42 -14.46 -28.16 9.32
CA THR A 42 -14.30 -27.31 8.12
C THR A 42 -13.36 -27.99 7.10
N PRO A 43 -13.80 -28.19 5.85
CA PRO A 43 -12.95 -28.83 4.84
C PRO A 43 -11.82 -27.89 4.40
N SER A 44 -10.67 -28.48 4.04
CA SER A 44 -9.55 -27.77 3.42
C SER A 44 -9.94 -27.12 2.08
N ARG A 45 -9.29 -26.04 1.73
CA ARG A 45 -9.45 -25.35 0.44
C ARG A 45 -8.11 -25.33 -0.29
N ASN A 46 -8.12 -25.76 -1.56
CA ASN A 46 -6.93 -25.80 -2.40
C ASN A 46 -7.05 -24.81 -3.55
N ASN A 47 -5.89 -24.41 -4.08
CA ASN A 47 -5.79 -23.50 -5.22
C ASN A 47 -6.48 -22.14 -4.99
N VAL A 48 -6.38 -21.60 -3.79
CA VAL A 48 -6.92 -20.27 -3.45
C VAL A 48 -5.94 -19.22 -3.94
N LEU A 49 -6.44 -18.20 -4.66
CA LEU A 49 -5.62 -17.05 -5.02
C LEU A 49 -5.25 -16.27 -3.74
N GLY A 50 -3.97 -16.07 -3.53
CA GLY A 50 -3.42 -15.42 -2.36
C GLY A 50 -2.13 -14.69 -2.66
N GLY A 51 -1.39 -14.37 -1.59
CA GLY A 51 -0.16 -13.61 -1.62
C GLY A 51 -0.37 -12.10 -1.56
N GLY A 52 0.63 -11.41 -1.02
CA GLY A 52 0.57 -9.96 -0.79
C GLY A 52 0.33 -9.15 -2.06
N GLY A 53 0.82 -9.63 -3.22
CA GLY A 53 0.60 -8.97 -4.50
C GLY A 53 -0.85 -9.03 -4.97
N ALA A 54 -1.47 -10.21 -4.91
CA ALA A 54 -2.85 -10.38 -5.36
C ALA A 54 -3.84 -9.60 -4.47
N TYR A 55 -3.65 -9.64 -3.15
CA TYR A 55 -4.48 -8.87 -2.23
C TYR A 55 -4.28 -7.35 -2.36
N ALA A 56 -3.04 -6.89 -2.60
CA ALA A 56 -2.81 -5.48 -2.85
C ALA A 56 -3.42 -5.03 -4.19
N ALA A 57 -3.33 -5.85 -5.23
CA ALA A 57 -4.01 -5.60 -6.51
C ALA A 57 -5.55 -5.58 -6.34
N LEU A 58 -6.11 -6.47 -5.52
CA LEU A 58 -7.52 -6.44 -5.14
C LEU A 58 -7.89 -5.11 -4.48
N GLY A 59 -7.13 -4.67 -3.47
CA GLY A 59 -7.40 -3.42 -2.76
C GLY A 59 -7.40 -2.20 -3.69
N ALA A 60 -6.43 -2.13 -4.59
CA ALA A 60 -6.37 -1.10 -5.62
C ALA A 60 -7.57 -1.20 -6.59
N ARG A 61 -7.95 -2.41 -6.98
CA ARG A 61 -9.04 -2.69 -7.92
C ARG A 61 -10.41 -2.35 -7.35
N LEU A 62 -10.65 -2.56 -6.05
CA LEU A 62 -11.89 -2.19 -5.37
C LEU A 62 -12.25 -0.72 -5.58
N PHE A 63 -11.27 0.17 -5.52
CA PHE A 63 -11.45 1.61 -5.76
C PHE A 63 -11.18 2.04 -7.20
N SER A 64 -11.00 1.09 -8.09
CA SER A 64 -10.77 1.34 -9.51
C SER A 64 -11.77 0.55 -10.36
N PRO A 65 -13.08 0.89 -10.33
CA PRO A 65 -14.06 0.30 -11.23
C PRO A 65 -13.71 0.62 -12.68
N GLN A 66 -14.26 -0.13 -13.65
CA GLN A 66 -14.04 0.18 -15.05
C GLN A 66 -14.52 1.62 -15.38
N PRO A 67 -13.77 2.39 -16.20
CA PRO A 67 -12.56 2.01 -16.95
C PRO A 67 -11.25 2.10 -16.12
N LEU A 68 -11.29 2.61 -14.88
CA LEU A 68 -10.10 2.82 -14.04
C LEU A 68 -9.40 1.52 -13.62
N SER A 69 -10.00 0.35 -13.84
CA SER A 69 -9.40 -0.95 -13.52
C SER A 69 -8.03 -1.15 -14.20
N THR A 70 -7.84 -0.59 -15.39
CA THR A 70 -6.59 -0.63 -16.15
C THR A 70 -5.48 0.24 -15.55
N THR A 71 -5.78 1.12 -14.58
CA THR A 71 -4.75 1.89 -13.84
C THR A 71 -4.06 1.06 -12.74
N VAL A 72 -4.50 -0.19 -12.52
CA VAL A 72 -3.94 -1.13 -11.53
C VAL A 72 -3.00 -2.09 -12.24
N GLY A 73 -1.69 -1.94 -12.01
CA GLY A 73 -0.65 -2.79 -12.58
C GLY A 73 -0.08 -3.78 -11.56
N TRP A 74 0.26 -4.98 -11.99
CA TRP A 74 0.94 -5.99 -11.19
C TRP A 74 1.49 -7.12 -12.05
N ILE A 75 2.38 -7.93 -11.47
CA ILE A 75 3.00 -9.06 -12.15
C ILE A 75 2.32 -10.35 -11.68
N VAL A 76 1.94 -11.19 -12.64
CA VAL A 76 1.34 -12.51 -12.42
C VAL A 76 2.29 -13.59 -12.94
N ASP A 77 3.04 -14.22 -12.03
CA ASP A 77 3.95 -15.30 -12.36
C ASP A 77 3.21 -16.66 -12.35
N GLN A 78 3.00 -17.23 -13.53
CA GLN A 78 2.37 -18.53 -13.72
C GLN A 78 3.41 -19.61 -13.94
N GLY A 79 3.37 -20.65 -13.11
CA GLY A 79 4.09 -21.90 -13.35
C GLY A 79 3.28 -22.89 -14.19
N SER A 80 3.84 -24.09 -14.39
CA SER A 80 3.20 -25.16 -15.17
C SER A 80 1.90 -25.71 -14.53
N ASP A 81 1.69 -25.46 -13.24
CA ASP A 81 0.55 -25.91 -12.43
C ASP A 81 -0.45 -24.81 -12.10
N PHE A 82 -0.40 -23.68 -12.83
CA PHE A 82 -1.27 -22.54 -12.54
C PHE A 82 -2.75 -22.88 -12.80
N PRO A 83 -3.65 -22.69 -11.80
CA PRO A 83 -5.04 -23.13 -11.94
C PRO A 83 -5.82 -22.27 -12.96
N PRO A 84 -6.53 -22.87 -13.93
CA PRO A 84 -7.34 -22.12 -14.90
C PRO A 84 -8.44 -21.25 -14.26
N SER A 85 -9.00 -21.69 -13.13
CA SER A 85 -10.00 -20.91 -12.38
C SER A 85 -9.42 -19.60 -11.84
N VAL A 86 -8.15 -19.61 -11.44
CA VAL A 86 -7.45 -18.40 -10.98
C VAL A 86 -7.15 -17.46 -12.14
N THR A 87 -6.81 -18.00 -13.33
CA THR A 87 -6.67 -17.19 -14.54
C THR A 87 -7.98 -16.45 -14.85
N SER A 88 -9.10 -17.17 -14.91
CA SER A 88 -10.42 -16.56 -15.16
C SER A 88 -10.79 -15.50 -14.11
N LEU A 89 -10.44 -15.72 -12.85
CA LEU A 89 -10.67 -14.74 -11.77
C LEU A 89 -9.86 -13.46 -12.00
N ILE A 90 -8.56 -13.58 -12.29
CA ILE A 90 -7.66 -12.45 -12.55
C ILE A 90 -8.13 -11.67 -13.79
N ASP A 91 -8.47 -12.36 -14.87
CA ASP A 91 -8.95 -11.74 -16.10
C ASP A 91 -10.25 -10.96 -15.86
N SER A 92 -11.12 -11.47 -14.97
CA SER A 92 -12.37 -10.78 -14.62
C SER A 92 -12.14 -9.41 -13.98
N TRP A 93 -10.99 -9.16 -13.36
CA TRP A 93 -10.67 -7.86 -12.75
C TRP A 93 -10.36 -6.78 -13.80
N ASN A 94 -9.96 -7.18 -15.00
CA ASN A 94 -9.62 -6.27 -16.10
C ASN A 94 -8.57 -5.22 -15.69
N THR A 95 -7.48 -5.68 -15.07
CA THR A 95 -6.36 -4.85 -14.64
C THR A 95 -5.22 -4.88 -15.66
N SER A 96 -4.25 -3.98 -15.55
CA SER A 96 -2.99 -4.04 -16.31
C SER A 96 -2.03 -5.09 -15.72
N ALA A 97 -2.52 -6.33 -15.59
CA ALA A 97 -1.72 -7.45 -15.13
C ALA A 97 -0.74 -7.89 -16.22
N VAL A 98 0.54 -8.02 -15.88
CA VAL A 98 1.57 -8.57 -16.75
C VAL A 98 1.75 -10.04 -16.41
N VAL A 99 1.21 -10.92 -17.25
CA VAL A 99 1.28 -12.36 -17.07
C VAL A 99 2.60 -12.88 -17.63
N ARG A 100 3.37 -13.60 -16.79
CA ARG A 100 4.61 -14.25 -17.18
C ARG A 100 4.47 -15.76 -16.98
N HIS A 101 4.54 -16.53 -18.05
CA HIS A 101 4.43 -17.97 -18.00
C HIS A 101 5.80 -18.64 -18.04
N ASP A 102 6.07 -19.54 -17.08
CA ASP A 102 7.28 -20.34 -17.02
C ASP A 102 6.93 -21.84 -16.80
N ALA A 103 6.89 -22.58 -17.90
CA ALA A 103 6.57 -24.00 -17.86
C ALA A 103 7.64 -24.88 -17.17
N LYS A 104 8.82 -24.32 -16.86
CA LYS A 104 9.93 -25.08 -16.23
C LYS A 104 9.89 -25.04 -14.71
N ARG A 105 8.96 -24.29 -14.13
CA ARG A 105 8.77 -24.21 -12.67
C ARG A 105 7.30 -24.40 -12.28
N LEU A 106 7.08 -24.76 -11.01
CA LEU A 106 5.76 -24.63 -10.40
C LEU A 106 5.47 -23.18 -10.01
N THR A 107 4.22 -22.81 -9.94
CA THR A 107 3.76 -21.54 -9.38
C THR A 107 4.26 -21.39 -7.94
N THR A 108 4.46 -20.18 -7.48
CA THR A 108 4.73 -19.94 -6.05
C THR A 108 3.50 -20.38 -5.26
N ARG A 109 3.68 -21.38 -4.39
CA ARG A 109 2.61 -21.96 -3.56
C ARG A 109 2.92 -21.79 -2.09
N GLY A 110 1.87 -21.59 -1.31
CA GLY A 110 1.89 -21.54 0.14
C GLY A 110 0.91 -22.53 0.75
N TRP A 111 1.20 -22.98 1.95
CA TRP A 111 0.28 -23.70 2.80
C TRP A 111 -0.04 -22.87 4.04
N ASN A 112 -1.31 -22.80 4.38
CA ASN A 112 -1.80 -22.13 5.57
C ASN A 112 -2.52 -23.15 6.44
N GLY A 113 -2.06 -23.34 7.67
CA GLY A 113 -2.73 -24.17 8.68
C GLY A 113 -3.33 -23.30 9.78
N TYR A 114 -4.54 -23.61 10.18
CA TYR A 114 -5.22 -22.98 11.32
C TYR A 114 -5.33 -24.02 12.44
N ASP A 115 -4.59 -23.83 13.53
CA ASP A 115 -4.61 -24.72 14.71
C ASP A 115 -5.58 -24.22 15.79
N GLY A 116 -6.86 -24.63 15.71
CA GLY A 116 -7.82 -24.51 16.81
C GLY A 116 -8.31 -23.09 17.16
N PRO A 117 -9.03 -22.93 18.28
CA PRO A 117 -9.54 -21.64 18.72
C PRO A 117 -8.40 -20.74 19.21
N GLY A 118 -8.14 -19.64 18.50
CA GLY A 118 -7.13 -18.64 18.87
C GLY A 118 -6.27 -18.12 17.74
N ASP A 119 -6.68 -18.26 16.47
CA ASP A 119 -6.10 -17.60 15.28
C ASP A 119 -4.59 -17.75 15.07
N LYS A 120 -3.95 -18.77 15.63
CA LYS A 120 -2.55 -19.07 15.30
C LYS A 120 -2.49 -19.70 13.92
N ARG A 121 -2.23 -18.84 12.92
CA ARG A 121 -1.99 -19.24 11.55
C ARG A 121 -0.53 -19.64 11.38
N GLU A 122 -0.29 -20.86 10.91
CA GLU A 122 1.01 -21.27 10.42
C GLU A 122 1.08 -21.10 8.91
N PHE A 123 2.20 -20.60 8.40
CA PHE A 123 2.41 -20.40 6.95
C PHE A 123 3.71 -21.05 6.50
N LYS A 124 3.68 -21.80 5.40
CA LYS A 124 4.87 -22.42 4.80
C LYS A 124 4.85 -22.24 3.28
N TYR A 125 6.01 -21.91 2.68
CA TYR A 125 6.16 -21.99 1.24
C TYR A 125 6.33 -23.46 0.82
N LEU A 126 5.51 -23.89 -0.15
CA LEU A 126 5.59 -25.23 -0.74
C LEU A 126 6.51 -25.27 -1.96
N THR A 127 6.73 -24.13 -2.61
CA THR A 127 7.58 -23.97 -3.79
C THR A 127 8.54 -22.79 -3.61
N PRO A 128 9.64 -22.72 -4.39
CA PRO A 128 10.57 -21.60 -4.33
C PRO A 128 9.89 -20.27 -4.66
N LYS A 129 10.19 -19.23 -3.86
CA LYS A 129 9.69 -17.87 -4.06
C LYS A 129 10.25 -17.27 -5.37
N LYS A 130 9.38 -16.70 -6.21
CA LYS A 130 9.81 -15.84 -7.31
C LYS A 130 9.50 -14.39 -6.96
N ARG A 131 10.52 -13.69 -6.44
CA ARG A 131 10.39 -12.28 -6.08
C ARG A 131 10.39 -11.41 -7.33
N ILE A 132 9.58 -10.35 -7.30
CA ILE A 132 9.51 -9.35 -8.36
C ILE A 132 10.62 -8.33 -8.13
N THR A 133 11.36 -8.00 -9.18
CA THR A 133 12.40 -6.97 -9.18
C THR A 133 12.00 -5.80 -10.08
N SER A 134 12.73 -4.70 -10.01
CA SER A 134 12.48 -3.56 -10.90
C SER A 134 12.62 -3.93 -12.38
N ASP A 135 13.48 -4.93 -12.71
CA ASP A 135 13.71 -5.38 -14.09
C ASP A 135 12.53 -6.14 -14.69
N ASP A 136 11.65 -6.63 -13.84
CA ASP A 136 10.44 -7.32 -14.25
C ASP A 136 9.34 -6.37 -14.76
N LEU A 137 9.46 -5.07 -14.49
CA LEU A 137 8.45 -4.09 -14.88
C LEU A 137 8.64 -3.61 -16.32
N PRO A 138 7.59 -3.70 -17.16
CA PRO A 138 7.59 -3.07 -18.47
C PRO A 138 7.51 -1.53 -18.35
N PRO A 139 7.83 -0.78 -19.42
CA PRO A 139 7.97 0.67 -19.39
C PRO A 139 6.73 1.42 -18.83
N ASN A 140 5.52 0.97 -19.15
CA ASN A 140 4.30 1.58 -18.64
C ASN A 140 4.14 1.42 -17.11
N LEU A 141 4.49 0.28 -16.54
CA LEU A 141 4.40 0.04 -15.10
C LEU A 141 5.49 0.80 -14.31
N ILE A 142 6.67 1.06 -14.92
CA ILE A 142 7.71 1.88 -14.30
C ILE A 142 7.22 3.32 -14.05
N GLN A 143 6.30 3.83 -14.90
CA GLN A 143 5.73 5.17 -14.77
C GLN A 143 4.55 5.26 -13.79
N SER A 144 4.29 4.21 -13.02
CA SER A 144 3.22 4.21 -12.00
C SER A 144 3.37 5.37 -11.01
N LYS A 145 2.24 5.92 -10.56
CA LYS A 145 2.20 7.00 -9.56
C LYS A 145 2.53 6.51 -8.15
N SER A 146 2.24 5.24 -7.85
CA SER A 146 2.55 4.63 -6.56
C SER A 146 3.05 3.20 -6.68
N PHE A 147 3.94 2.81 -5.75
CA PHE A 147 4.49 1.47 -5.64
C PHE A 147 4.29 0.92 -4.24
N HIS A 148 3.70 -0.27 -4.15
CA HIS A 148 3.58 -1.05 -2.91
C HIS A 148 4.72 -2.08 -2.85
N LEU A 149 5.54 -2.01 -1.80
CA LEU A 149 6.73 -2.83 -1.58
C LEU A 149 6.52 -3.72 -0.35
N VAL A 150 6.63 -5.04 -0.52
CA VAL A 150 6.55 -6.03 0.57
C VAL A 150 7.91 -6.72 0.68
N CYS A 151 8.78 -6.21 1.56
CA CYS A 151 10.17 -6.68 1.61
C CYS A 151 10.91 -6.29 2.89
N SER A 152 12.13 -6.83 3.04
CA SER A 152 13.08 -6.41 4.07
C SER A 152 13.53 -4.96 3.89
N PRO A 153 14.06 -4.31 4.95
CA PRO A 153 14.60 -2.95 4.85
C PRO A 153 15.64 -2.80 3.74
N SER A 154 16.64 -3.69 3.71
CA SER A 154 17.72 -3.66 2.70
C SER A 154 17.19 -3.81 1.27
N ARG A 155 16.23 -4.71 1.07
CA ARG A 155 15.59 -4.88 -0.24
C ARG A 155 14.72 -3.67 -0.62
N CYS A 156 14.07 -3.02 0.33
CA CYS A 156 13.33 -1.79 0.09
C CYS A 156 14.25 -0.69 -0.45
N GLN A 157 15.42 -0.51 0.16
CA GLN A 157 16.43 0.46 -0.29
C GLN A 157 16.88 0.17 -1.73
N GLU A 158 17.19 -1.09 -2.04
CA GLU A 158 17.55 -1.53 -3.38
C GLU A 158 16.46 -1.24 -4.41
N LEU A 159 15.22 -1.67 -4.14
CA LEU A 159 14.09 -1.50 -5.04
C LEU A 159 13.78 -0.03 -5.31
N VAL A 160 13.71 0.80 -4.27
CA VAL A 160 13.43 2.23 -4.41
C VAL A 160 14.51 2.92 -5.24
N THR A 161 15.79 2.66 -4.92
CA THR A 161 16.92 3.28 -5.63
C THR A 161 16.93 2.89 -7.11
N THR A 162 16.74 1.60 -7.40
CA THR A 162 16.71 1.09 -8.78
C THR A 162 15.51 1.62 -9.56
N LEU A 163 14.32 1.66 -8.94
CA LEU A 163 13.12 2.21 -9.56
C LEU A 163 13.27 3.70 -9.91
N ILE A 164 13.80 4.49 -8.99
CA ILE A 164 14.07 5.92 -9.23
C ILE A 164 15.03 6.09 -10.41
N SER A 165 16.14 5.31 -10.46
CA SER A 165 17.10 5.37 -11.55
C SER A 165 16.47 5.04 -12.90
N ARG A 166 15.80 3.88 -12.98
CA ARG A 166 15.13 3.43 -14.21
C ARG A 166 14.03 4.39 -14.68
N ARG A 167 13.27 4.95 -13.72
CA ARG A 167 12.24 5.93 -14.05
C ARG A 167 12.84 7.22 -14.61
N LYS A 168 13.95 7.71 -14.04
CA LYS A 168 14.66 8.88 -14.57
C LYS A 168 15.19 8.63 -15.98
N GLU A 169 15.76 7.44 -16.22
CA GLU A 169 16.26 7.04 -17.54
C GLU A 169 15.13 6.93 -18.58
N ALA A 170 13.95 6.47 -18.18
CA ALA A 170 12.78 6.30 -19.04
C ALA A 170 11.97 7.60 -19.24
N SER A 171 12.20 8.63 -18.43
CA SER A 171 11.48 9.91 -18.51
C SER A 171 12.18 10.88 -19.44
N PRO A 172 11.46 11.62 -20.29
CA PRO A 172 12.04 12.74 -21.00
C PRO A 172 12.68 13.76 -20.04
N PRO A 173 13.71 14.51 -20.45
CA PRO A 173 14.30 15.56 -19.62
C PRO A 173 13.22 16.50 -19.06
N ASP A 174 13.35 16.86 -17.78
CA ASP A 174 12.45 17.79 -17.07
C ASP A 174 11.00 17.29 -16.84
N THR A 175 10.71 16.02 -17.16
CA THR A 175 9.37 15.44 -16.94
C THR A 175 9.33 14.40 -15.81
N TYR A 176 10.45 14.17 -15.13
CA TYR A 176 10.51 13.21 -14.03
C TYR A 176 9.56 13.63 -12.89
N THR A 177 8.74 12.68 -12.45
CA THR A 177 7.92 12.79 -11.24
C THR A 177 8.28 11.67 -10.28
N LYS A 178 8.55 12.01 -9.01
CA LYS A 178 8.79 10.99 -7.98
C LYS A 178 7.50 10.22 -7.73
N PRO A 179 7.52 8.88 -7.79
CA PRO A 179 6.37 8.07 -7.38
C PRO A 179 6.25 8.03 -5.86
N ILE A 180 5.07 7.64 -5.37
CA ILE A 180 4.82 7.41 -3.95
C ILE A 180 5.23 5.98 -3.62
N PHE A 181 6.10 5.80 -2.62
CA PHE A 181 6.53 4.49 -2.14
C PHE A 181 5.84 4.13 -0.84
N ILE A 182 5.06 3.04 -0.85
CA ILE A 182 4.40 2.47 0.32
C ILE A 182 5.12 1.17 0.67
N TRP A 183 5.73 1.11 1.85
CA TRP A 183 6.51 -0.03 2.27
C TRP A 183 5.84 -0.78 3.42
N GLU A 184 5.63 -2.08 3.21
CA GLU A 184 5.23 -3.07 4.20
C GLU A 184 6.44 -3.93 4.55
N PRO A 185 6.94 -3.89 5.79
CA PRO A 185 8.02 -4.78 6.21
C PRO A 185 7.52 -6.23 6.28
N VAL A 186 8.45 -7.18 6.08
CA VAL A 186 8.10 -8.61 6.20
C VAL A 186 8.24 -9.06 7.65
N PRO A 187 7.27 -9.84 8.18
CA PRO A 187 7.22 -10.20 9.60
C PRO A 187 8.50 -10.83 10.14
N ASP A 188 9.12 -11.73 9.35
CA ASP A 188 10.33 -12.49 9.75
C ASP A 188 11.54 -11.58 10.08
N LEU A 189 11.54 -10.34 9.65
CA LEU A 189 12.63 -9.38 9.83
C LEU A 189 12.21 -8.15 10.67
N CYS A 190 11.04 -8.21 11.31
CA CYS A 190 10.61 -7.19 12.26
C CYS A 190 11.21 -7.50 13.64
N THR A 191 12.52 -7.28 13.79
CA THR A 191 13.29 -7.56 15.01
C THR A 191 14.13 -6.35 15.40
N PRO A 192 14.58 -6.24 16.67
CA PRO A 192 15.45 -5.13 17.11
C PRO A 192 16.75 -5.02 16.32
N ASP A 193 17.29 -6.13 15.83
CA ASP A 193 18.52 -6.14 15.02
C ASP A 193 18.34 -5.40 13.68
N GLU A 194 17.12 -5.36 13.15
CA GLU A 194 16.77 -4.67 11.92
C GLU A 194 16.32 -3.21 12.13
N LEU A 195 16.23 -2.71 13.37
CA LEU A 195 15.75 -1.36 13.67
C LEU A 195 16.61 -0.28 12.99
N LEU A 196 17.94 -0.44 12.96
CA LEU A 196 18.82 0.50 12.27
C LEU A 196 18.59 0.49 10.75
N ASN A 197 18.41 -0.69 10.16
CA ASN A 197 18.13 -0.84 8.75
C ASN A 197 16.74 -0.25 8.39
N LEU A 198 15.75 -0.44 9.24
CA LEU A 198 14.44 0.21 9.13
C LEU A 198 14.60 1.74 9.13
N THR A 199 15.29 2.30 10.15
CA THR A 199 15.47 3.75 10.29
C THR A 199 16.18 4.35 9.06
N ASN A 200 17.20 3.68 8.52
CA ASN A 200 17.90 4.10 7.31
C ASN A 200 17.04 4.03 6.03
N THR A 201 15.95 3.25 6.06
CA THR A 201 15.01 3.12 4.93
C THR A 201 13.94 4.22 4.93
N LEU A 202 13.58 4.77 6.10
CA LEU A 202 12.50 5.77 6.23
C LEU A 202 12.63 6.96 5.28
N PRO A 203 13.82 7.54 5.03
CA PRO A 203 13.97 8.66 4.11
C PRO A 203 13.65 8.34 2.64
N LEU A 204 13.61 7.08 2.28
CA LEU A 204 13.42 6.63 0.90
C LEU A 204 11.94 6.38 0.56
N VAL A 205 11.07 6.24 1.56
CA VAL A 205 9.67 5.89 1.38
C VAL A 205 8.75 7.04 1.81
N ASP A 206 7.55 7.08 1.26
CA ASP A 206 6.53 8.07 1.62
C ASP A 206 5.61 7.54 2.74
N VAL A 207 5.42 6.21 2.79
CA VAL A 207 4.65 5.54 3.83
C VAL A 207 5.37 4.28 4.30
N LEU A 208 5.61 4.18 5.61
CA LEU A 208 5.91 2.93 6.30
C LEU A 208 4.60 2.36 6.86
N SER A 209 4.24 1.13 6.52
CA SER A 209 3.01 0.52 7.05
C SER A 209 3.22 -0.88 7.61
N PRO A 210 3.68 -1.02 8.84
CA PRO A 210 3.68 -2.27 9.57
C PRO A 210 2.28 -2.57 10.13
N ASN A 211 2.04 -3.80 10.54
CA ASN A 211 1.01 -4.07 11.52
C ASN A 211 1.53 -3.80 12.94
N HIS A 212 0.65 -3.85 13.95
CA HIS A 212 1.01 -3.54 15.34
C HIS A 212 2.10 -4.46 15.91
N SER A 213 2.08 -5.76 15.57
CA SER A 213 3.08 -6.72 16.05
C SER A 213 4.41 -6.59 15.31
N GLU A 214 4.39 -6.29 14.03
CA GLU A 214 5.59 -5.96 13.24
C GLU A 214 6.30 -4.71 13.80
N LEU A 215 5.52 -3.66 14.10
CA LEU A 215 6.06 -2.45 14.71
C LEU A 215 6.68 -2.74 16.09
N ALA A 216 5.96 -3.48 16.93
CA ALA A 216 6.43 -3.88 18.27
C ALA A 216 7.69 -4.76 18.19
N GLY A 217 7.74 -5.68 17.23
CA GLY A 217 8.88 -6.56 16.99
C GLY A 217 10.17 -5.78 16.74
N PHE A 218 10.15 -4.69 15.95
CA PHE A 218 11.31 -3.81 15.79
C PHE A 218 11.76 -3.15 17.10
N MET A 219 10.83 -2.94 18.03
CA MET A 219 11.12 -2.33 19.33
C MET A 219 11.46 -3.36 20.42
N GLY A 220 11.47 -4.66 20.10
CA GLY A 220 11.73 -5.75 21.04
C GLY A 220 10.59 -5.97 22.05
N ASP A 221 9.36 -5.71 21.63
CA ASP A 221 8.15 -5.78 22.45
C ASP A 221 7.08 -6.60 21.71
N ASP A 222 6.03 -7.04 22.39
CA ASP A 222 4.88 -7.74 21.79
C ASP A 222 3.76 -6.80 21.37
N GLY A 223 3.79 -5.54 21.80
CA GLY A 223 2.79 -4.51 21.47
C GLY A 223 1.45 -4.71 22.15
N LEU A 224 1.37 -5.55 23.17
CA LEU A 224 0.13 -5.85 23.91
C LEU A 224 0.06 -5.06 25.22
N ASP A 225 -1.14 -4.81 25.67
CA ASP A 225 -1.40 -4.28 27.00
C ASP A 225 -1.22 -5.42 28.03
N PRO A 226 -0.33 -5.30 29.02
CA PRO A 226 0.00 -6.38 29.94
C PRO A 226 -1.14 -6.78 30.88
N VAL A 227 -2.19 -5.95 31.00
CA VAL A 227 -3.34 -6.23 31.87
C VAL A 227 -4.46 -6.91 31.10
N THR A 228 -4.74 -6.43 29.88
CA THR A 228 -5.87 -6.92 29.07
C THR A 228 -5.46 -7.98 28.05
N GLY A 229 -4.17 -8.04 27.67
CA GLY A 229 -3.68 -8.87 26.57
C GLY A 229 -4.10 -8.38 25.19
N ASP A 230 -4.74 -7.21 25.11
CA ASP A 230 -5.20 -6.61 23.86
C ASP A 230 -4.12 -5.70 23.25
N ILE A 231 -4.31 -5.29 21.98
CA ILE A 231 -3.41 -4.38 21.29
C ILE A 231 -3.29 -3.06 22.07
N SER A 232 -2.05 -2.69 22.42
CA SER A 232 -1.76 -1.47 23.15
C SER A 232 -1.65 -0.28 22.20
N THR A 233 -2.69 0.55 22.12
CA THR A 233 -2.67 1.79 21.33
C THR A 233 -1.57 2.75 21.78
N LYS A 234 -1.30 2.80 23.11
CA LYS A 234 -0.23 3.61 23.68
C LYS A 234 1.16 3.14 23.24
N ALA A 235 1.36 1.81 23.10
CA ALA A 235 2.61 1.26 22.58
C ALA A 235 2.81 1.66 21.12
N VAL A 236 1.76 1.51 20.29
CA VAL A 236 1.78 1.92 18.89
C VAL A 236 2.13 3.41 18.75
N GLU A 237 1.45 4.29 19.49
CA GLU A 237 1.71 5.73 19.47
C GLU A 237 3.16 6.05 19.86
N ARG A 238 3.66 5.44 20.96
CA ARG A 238 5.02 5.63 21.45
C ARG A 238 6.08 5.20 20.42
N TYR A 239 5.89 4.04 19.79
CA TYR A 239 6.85 3.53 18.79
C TYR A 239 6.86 4.38 17.53
N CYS A 240 5.71 4.83 17.08
CA CYS A 240 5.62 5.78 15.97
C CYS A 240 6.33 7.10 16.30
N GLU A 241 6.14 7.63 17.51
CA GLU A 241 6.82 8.84 17.96
C GLU A 241 8.34 8.67 17.95
N GLN A 242 8.85 7.53 18.44
CA GLN A 242 10.29 7.22 18.42
C GLN A 242 10.86 7.19 16.99
N LEU A 243 10.16 6.56 16.05
CA LEU A 243 10.59 6.51 14.65
C LEU A 243 10.56 7.90 13.99
N LEU A 244 9.52 8.69 14.24
CA LEU A 244 9.43 10.06 13.73
C LEU A 244 10.50 10.96 14.31
N ASP A 245 10.80 10.82 15.60
CA ASP A 245 11.84 11.60 16.29
C ASP A 245 13.26 11.21 15.85
N SER A 246 13.45 9.97 15.35
CA SER A 246 14.75 9.52 14.81
C SER A 246 15.11 10.23 13.51
N MET A 247 14.13 10.70 12.74
CA MET A 247 14.28 11.34 11.43
C MET A 247 13.47 12.64 11.33
N PRO A 248 13.75 13.65 12.20
CA PRO A 248 12.88 14.81 12.36
C PRO A 248 12.85 15.73 11.13
N LEU A 249 13.83 15.63 10.23
CA LEU A 249 13.94 16.42 9.00
C LEU A 249 13.36 15.70 7.78
N GLN A 250 12.92 14.45 7.91
CA GLN A 250 12.38 13.67 6.81
C GLN A 250 10.85 13.68 6.83
N SER A 251 10.25 13.77 5.63
CA SER A 251 8.80 13.72 5.48
C SER A 251 8.37 12.33 5.01
N PHE A 252 7.88 11.54 5.95
CA PHE A 252 7.22 10.26 5.69
C PHE A 252 6.04 10.09 6.66
N ALA A 253 5.08 9.27 6.29
CA ALA A 253 3.98 8.89 7.16
C ALA A 253 4.19 7.47 7.69
N ILE A 254 3.67 7.19 8.88
CA ILE A 254 3.54 5.83 9.40
C ILE A 254 2.05 5.52 9.49
N VAL A 255 1.64 4.39 8.91
CA VAL A 255 0.27 3.91 8.95
C VAL A 255 0.28 2.51 9.56
N VAL A 256 0.01 2.41 10.86
CA VAL A 256 0.04 1.14 11.58
C VAL A 256 -1.33 0.46 11.50
N ARG A 257 -1.35 -0.75 10.97
CA ARG A 257 -2.56 -1.59 10.88
C ARG A 257 -2.73 -2.34 12.20
N ALA A 258 -3.81 -2.11 12.91
CA ALA A 258 -4.01 -2.58 14.28
C ALA A 258 -5.28 -3.47 14.44
N ALA A 259 -5.55 -4.33 13.46
CA ALA A 259 -6.67 -5.27 13.44
C ALA A 259 -8.00 -4.61 13.87
N HIS A 260 -8.68 -5.12 14.91
CA HIS A 260 -9.97 -4.59 15.40
C HIS A 260 -9.87 -3.16 15.97
N LYS A 261 -8.68 -2.63 16.28
CA LYS A 261 -8.48 -1.21 16.63
C LYS A 261 -8.50 -0.31 15.40
N GLY A 262 -8.46 -0.86 14.18
CA GLY A 262 -8.36 -0.11 12.94
C GLY A 262 -6.93 0.23 12.58
N CYS A 263 -6.64 1.49 12.32
CA CYS A 263 -5.27 1.92 12.00
C CYS A 263 -4.93 3.26 12.65
N TYR A 264 -3.64 3.43 12.92
CA TYR A 264 -3.07 4.69 13.40
C TYR A 264 -2.28 5.36 12.29
N VAL A 265 -2.63 6.58 11.96
CA VAL A 265 -1.99 7.38 10.92
C VAL A 265 -1.24 8.51 11.58
N VAL A 266 0.06 8.59 11.36
CA VAL A 266 0.87 9.66 11.92
C VAL A 266 1.94 10.10 10.93
N LYS A 267 2.20 11.41 10.89
CA LYS A 267 3.22 12.05 10.08
C LYS A 267 3.77 13.25 10.81
N ASN A 268 5.08 13.50 10.67
CA ASN A 268 5.68 14.71 11.18
C ASN A 268 5.00 15.96 10.59
N GLY A 269 4.72 16.91 11.46
CA GLY A 269 4.06 18.16 11.15
C GLY A 269 3.77 18.89 12.45
N GLY A 270 3.09 20.03 12.39
CA GLY A 270 2.70 20.76 13.62
C GLY A 270 1.86 19.87 14.53
N ARG A 271 2.37 19.47 15.69
CA ARG A 271 1.61 18.68 16.67
C ARG A 271 0.36 19.45 17.11
N LYS A 272 -0.81 18.79 17.06
CA LYS A 272 -1.99 19.24 17.80
C LYS A 272 -1.60 19.29 19.29
N ARG A 273 -1.84 20.43 19.95
CA ARG A 273 -1.60 20.59 21.40
C ARG A 273 -2.43 19.56 22.15
N ARG A 274 -1.80 18.84 23.08
CA ARG A 274 -2.55 18.04 24.07
C ARG A 274 -3.48 18.95 24.85
N PRO A 275 -4.75 18.55 25.10
CA PRO A 275 -5.65 19.29 25.97
C PRO A 275 -4.98 19.48 27.35
N GLY A 276 -4.82 20.73 27.80
CA GLY A 276 -4.25 21.05 29.11
C GLY A 276 -2.95 21.87 29.10
N GLN A 277 -2.29 22.07 27.97
CA GLN A 277 -1.17 23.01 27.90
C GLN A 277 -1.66 24.45 27.58
N THR A 278 -1.76 25.29 28.62
CA THR A 278 -2.03 26.72 28.47
C THR A 278 -0.83 27.40 27.86
N SER A 279 -1.05 28.07 26.73
CA SER A 279 -0.03 28.87 26.07
C SER A 279 0.25 30.14 26.83
N LYS A 280 1.40 30.21 27.45
CA LYS A 280 2.02 31.53 27.73
C LYS A 280 2.84 31.92 26.51
N SER A 281 2.40 32.97 25.84
CA SER A 281 2.95 33.63 24.65
C SER A 281 2.48 33.08 23.29
N ALA A 282 1.58 33.83 22.68
CA ALA A 282 1.22 33.77 21.26
C ALA A 282 2.35 34.38 20.40
N ARG A 283 3.52 33.77 20.39
CA ARG A 283 4.41 33.85 19.24
C ARG A 283 4.09 32.61 18.40
N LYS A 284 3.62 32.83 17.17
CA LYS A 284 3.56 31.82 16.14
C LYS A 284 4.95 31.18 16.01
N LYS A 285 5.23 30.17 16.81
CA LYS A 285 6.35 29.28 16.56
C LYS A 285 5.81 28.25 15.60
N ASN A 286 5.91 28.54 14.31
CA ASN A 286 5.78 27.54 13.26
C ASN A 286 6.98 26.59 13.39
N TYR A 287 6.94 25.69 14.37
CA TYR A 287 7.84 24.55 14.36
C TYR A 287 7.18 23.51 13.49
N THR A 288 7.56 23.57 12.27
CA THR A 288 7.35 22.48 11.35
C THR A 288 8.42 21.44 11.60
N ARG A 289 8.02 20.30 12.06
CA ARG A 289 8.73 19.07 11.83
C ARG A 289 8.37 18.53 10.43
N GLY A 290 8.20 19.41 9.45
CA GLY A 290 8.08 19.06 8.06
C GLY A 290 9.48 18.75 7.56
N GLY A 291 9.75 17.49 7.26
CA GLY A 291 11.05 17.08 6.77
C GLY A 291 11.27 17.47 5.32
N LEU A 292 12.53 17.56 4.94
CA LEU A 292 12.94 17.66 3.56
C LEU A 292 12.54 16.37 2.83
N ARG A 293 11.86 16.52 1.70
CA ARG A 293 11.56 15.35 0.85
C ARG A 293 12.87 14.82 0.26
N PRO A 294 13.02 13.50 0.02
CA PRO A 294 14.22 12.91 -0.56
C PRO A 294 14.62 13.46 -1.93
N ASP A 295 13.67 14.12 -2.62
CA ASP A 295 13.84 14.72 -3.95
C ASP A 295 14.06 16.24 -3.94
N ILE A 296 14.21 16.85 -2.75
CA ILE A 296 14.51 18.27 -2.65
C ILE A 296 15.88 18.54 -3.26
N ASP A 297 15.92 19.51 -4.17
CA ASP A 297 17.16 20.09 -4.63
C ASP A 297 17.74 20.97 -3.52
N MET A 298 18.74 20.41 -2.83
CA MET A 298 19.45 21.13 -1.76
C MET A 298 20.15 22.38 -2.27
N THR A 299 20.51 22.43 -3.55
CA THR A 299 21.15 23.59 -4.16
C THR A 299 20.14 24.72 -4.35
N ALA A 300 18.92 24.37 -4.82
CA ALA A 300 17.83 25.33 -4.91
C ALA A 300 17.41 25.82 -3.52
N LEU A 301 17.25 24.92 -2.53
CA LEU A 301 16.91 25.26 -1.15
C LEU A 301 17.95 26.23 -0.53
N LEU A 302 19.24 26.05 -0.81
CA LEU A 302 20.30 26.92 -0.31
C LEU A 302 20.42 28.21 -1.13
N ALA A 303 20.03 28.19 -2.42
CA ALA A 303 19.99 29.39 -3.24
C ALA A 303 18.91 30.38 -2.78
N ASP A 304 17.78 29.89 -2.28
CA ASP A 304 16.70 30.71 -1.68
C ASP A 304 17.04 31.29 -0.31
N LEU A 305 18.17 30.90 0.29
CA LEU A 305 18.77 31.57 1.45
C LEU A 305 19.54 32.84 1.06
N ILE A 306 19.48 33.25 -0.21
CA ILE A 306 20.16 34.46 -0.71
C ILE A 306 19.47 35.68 -0.11
N ARG A 307 20.30 36.60 0.38
CA ARG A 307 19.91 37.86 0.98
C ARG A 307 19.28 38.77 -0.08
N ASP A 308 18.21 39.48 0.30
CA ASP A 308 17.69 40.57 -0.50
C ASP A 308 18.72 41.72 -0.68
N GLU A 309 18.42 42.68 -1.53
CA GLU A 309 19.32 43.82 -1.80
C GLU A 309 19.70 44.63 -0.55
N ASP A 310 18.93 44.49 0.53
CA ASP A 310 19.14 45.14 1.85
C ASP A 310 19.87 44.25 2.86
N GLY A 311 20.28 43.03 2.45
CA GLY A 311 21.00 42.06 3.29
C GLY A 311 20.12 41.31 4.28
N GLY A 312 18.80 41.44 4.19
CA GLY A 312 17.83 40.68 4.94
C GLY A 312 17.67 39.23 4.38
N ILE A 313 17.42 38.29 5.26
CA ILE A 313 17.04 36.92 4.84
C ILE A 313 15.61 37.01 4.35
N VAL A 314 15.38 36.79 3.04
CA VAL A 314 14.03 36.63 2.49
C VAL A 314 13.48 35.36 3.11
N ARG A 315 12.49 35.48 3.97
CA ARG A 315 11.71 34.36 4.49
C ARG A 315 10.53 34.16 3.57
N ASP A 316 10.72 33.41 2.50
CA ASP A 316 9.58 32.83 1.83
C ASP A 316 8.82 31.96 2.84
N GLU A 317 7.50 32.16 2.92
CA GLU A 317 6.65 31.29 3.73
C GLU A 317 6.63 29.92 3.05
N PHE A 318 7.54 29.03 3.47
CA PHE A 318 7.47 27.63 3.05
C PHE A 318 6.13 27.06 3.50
N GLU A 319 5.43 26.43 2.58
CA GLU A 319 4.22 25.70 2.88
C GLU A 319 4.57 24.53 3.81
N VAL A 320 4.13 24.66 5.03
CA VAL A 320 4.44 23.77 6.11
C VAL A 320 3.48 22.62 6.11
N ASP A 321 3.99 21.39 6.02
CA ASP A 321 3.20 20.18 6.20
C ASP A 321 2.51 20.21 7.59
N PRO A 322 1.17 20.19 7.65
CA PRO A 322 0.45 20.29 8.92
C PRO A 322 0.66 19.09 9.83
N GLY A 323 1.24 17.99 9.32
CA GLY A 323 1.31 16.71 10.02
C GLY A 323 -0.05 16.04 10.20
N VAL A 324 -0.01 14.81 10.63
CA VAL A 324 -1.21 13.98 10.90
C VAL A 324 -0.96 13.21 12.20
N GLU A 325 -1.99 13.07 13.03
CA GLU A 325 -2.02 12.15 14.16
C GLU A 325 -3.47 11.74 14.41
N ARG A 326 -3.85 10.52 13.95
CA ARG A 326 -5.25 10.09 14.06
C ARG A 326 -5.37 8.56 14.12
N TRP A 327 -6.20 8.08 15.05
CA TRP A 327 -6.77 6.74 14.99
C TRP A 327 -8.01 6.73 14.10
N ILE A 328 -8.07 5.78 13.18
CA ILE A 328 -9.25 5.51 12.35
C ILE A 328 -9.72 4.11 12.75
N PRO A 329 -10.96 3.94 13.24
CA PRO A 329 -11.46 2.65 13.71
C PRO A 329 -11.50 1.62 12.58
N ALA A 330 -11.55 0.33 12.93
CA ALA A 330 -11.81 -0.72 11.95
C ALA A 330 -13.22 -0.58 11.38
N TYR A 331 -13.40 -1.05 10.13
CA TYR A 331 -14.74 -1.06 9.51
C TYR A 331 -15.69 -1.93 10.29
N PHE A 332 -15.30 -3.17 10.63
CA PHE A 332 -16.06 -4.06 11.49
C PHE A 332 -15.73 -3.79 12.96
N LYS A 333 -16.80 -3.66 13.78
CA LYS A 333 -16.66 -3.46 15.23
C LYS A 333 -16.53 -4.79 15.96
N ASP A 334 -17.21 -5.81 15.44
CA ASP A 334 -17.23 -7.15 16.01
C ASP A 334 -16.29 -8.09 15.25
N SER A 335 -15.53 -8.89 15.98
CA SER A 335 -14.67 -9.92 15.40
C SER A 335 -15.45 -11.03 14.70
N SER A 336 -16.72 -11.23 15.03
CA SER A 336 -17.62 -12.18 14.36
C SER A 336 -17.89 -11.86 12.90
N ASP A 337 -17.69 -10.61 12.47
CA ASP A 337 -17.84 -10.17 11.09
C ASP A 337 -16.59 -10.48 10.23
N VAL A 338 -15.51 -10.93 10.87
CA VAL A 338 -14.25 -11.32 10.23
C VAL A 338 -14.21 -12.83 10.12
N VAL A 339 -14.25 -13.33 8.87
CA VAL A 339 -14.18 -14.78 8.58
C VAL A 339 -12.73 -15.24 8.44
N ASP A 340 -11.90 -14.47 7.74
CA ASP A 340 -10.48 -14.75 7.54
C ASP A 340 -9.69 -13.44 7.47
N PRO A 341 -8.79 -13.15 8.42
CA PRO A 341 -7.99 -11.92 8.41
C PRO A 341 -6.92 -11.89 7.31
N THR A 342 -6.73 -13.01 6.61
CA THR A 342 -5.70 -13.16 5.56
C THR A 342 -5.90 -12.16 4.44
N GLY A 343 -4.82 -11.48 4.07
CA GLY A 343 -4.83 -10.52 2.97
C GLY A 343 -5.45 -9.16 3.30
N GLY A 344 -6.15 -9.00 4.43
CA GLY A 344 -6.74 -7.73 4.82
C GLY A 344 -5.74 -6.57 4.84
N GLY A 345 -4.53 -6.81 5.37
CA GLY A 345 -3.45 -5.83 5.41
C GLY A 345 -2.97 -5.39 4.04
N ASN A 346 -2.72 -6.34 3.12
CA ASN A 346 -2.29 -6.01 1.76
C ASN A 346 -3.40 -5.34 0.96
N THR A 347 -4.66 -5.78 1.15
CA THR A 347 -5.84 -5.13 0.52
C THR A 347 -5.99 -3.69 1.00
N PHE A 348 -5.79 -3.44 2.31
CA PHE A 348 -5.72 -2.09 2.86
C PHE A 348 -4.68 -1.24 2.13
N LEU A 349 -3.46 -1.76 1.94
CA LEU A 349 -2.36 -1.02 1.33
C LEU A 349 -2.56 -0.76 -0.16
N GLY A 350 -3.19 -1.67 -0.89
CA GLY A 350 -3.56 -1.44 -2.28
C GLY A 350 -4.50 -0.25 -2.45
N ALA A 351 -5.56 -0.18 -1.64
CA ALA A 351 -6.52 0.93 -1.64
C ALA A 351 -5.89 2.25 -1.17
N LEU A 352 -5.11 2.21 -0.08
CA LEU A 352 -4.36 3.36 0.42
C LEU A 352 -3.43 3.93 -0.68
N SER A 353 -2.74 3.07 -1.40
CA SER A 353 -1.81 3.47 -2.47
C SER A 353 -2.52 4.19 -3.61
N VAL A 354 -3.66 3.67 -4.07
CA VAL A 354 -4.48 4.31 -5.11
C VAL A 354 -5.04 5.64 -4.63
N ALA A 355 -5.51 5.72 -3.38
CA ALA A 355 -6.02 6.96 -2.82
C ALA A 355 -4.95 8.05 -2.81
N LEU A 356 -3.73 7.74 -2.34
CA LEU A 356 -2.60 8.66 -2.34
C LEU A 356 -2.19 9.06 -3.77
N ALA A 357 -2.13 8.10 -4.71
CA ALA A 357 -1.84 8.36 -6.11
C ALA A 357 -2.84 9.33 -6.76
N ARG A 358 -4.07 9.37 -6.26
CA ARG A 358 -5.15 10.26 -6.67
C ARG A 358 -5.26 11.53 -5.83
N GLY A 359 -4.24 11.85 -5.03
CA GLY A 359 -4.14 13.10 -4.26
C GLY A 359 -4.98 13.16 -2.99
N LYS A 360 -5.45 12.02 -2.47
CA LYS A 360 -6.14 11.95 -1.19
C LYS A 360 -5.16 12.18 -0.04
N SER A 361 -5.66 12.74 1.07
CA SER A 361 -4.88 12.85 2.31
C SER A 361 -4.55 11.46 2.89
N TYR A 362 -3.57 11.37 3.79
CA TYR A 362 -3.24 10.11 4.47
C TYR A 362 -4.41 9.55 5.27
N GLU A 363 -5.22 10.42 5.86
CA GLU A 363 -6.42 10.05 6.62
C GLU A 363 -7.49 9.47 5.69
N GLU A 364 -7.82 10.15 4.59
CA GLU A 364 -8.75 9.63 3.58
C GLU A 364 -8.25 8.32 2.97
N ALA A 365 -6.96 8.22 2.67
CA ALA A 365 -6.35 7.02 2.11
C ALA A 365 -6.44 5.83 3.09
N ALA A 366 -6.26 6.06 4.38
CA ALA A 366 -6.43 5.04 5.41
C ALA A 366 -7.91 4.63 5.60
N VAL A 367 -8.85 5.54 5.41
CA VAL A 367 -10.29 5.23 5.37
C VAL A 367 -10.59 4.29 4.19
N TRP A 368 -10.05 4.58 3.00
CA TRP A 368 -10.16 3.67 1.84
C TRP A 368 -9.56 2.30 2.14
N GLY A 369 -8.40 2.28 2.80
CA GLY A 369 -7.74 1.06 3.26
C GLY A 369 -8.64 0.21 4.16
N ASN A 370 -9.26 0.79 5.19
CA ASN A 370 -10.17 0.07 6.09
C ASN A 370 -11.38 -0.50 5.37
N VAL A 371 -11.96 0.27 4.44
CA VAL A 371 -13.09 -0.20 3.62
C VAL A 371 -12.66 -1.34 2.70
N ALA A 372 -11.52 -1.24 2.04
CA ALA A 372 -11.01 -2.31 1.18
C ALA A 372 -10.73 -3.59 1.98
N ALA A 373 -10.06 -3.47 3.13
CA ALA A 373 -9.78 -4.60 4.02
C ALA A 373 -11.07 -5.33 4.42
N SER A 374 -12.17 -4.61 4.65
CA SER A 374 -13.45 -5.22 5.02
C SER A 374 -14.00 -6.17 3.96
N PHE A 375 -13.72 -5.94 2.67
CA PHE A 375 -14.10 -6.87 1.61
C PHE A 375 -13.24 -8.13 1.60
N ALA A 376 -11.97 -8.03 1.95
CA ALA A 376 -11.07 -9.19 1.96
C ALA A 376 -11.35 -10.12 3.13
N VAL A 377 -11.68 -9.58 4.32
CA VAL A 377 -11.78 -10.39 5.55
C VAL A 377 -13.15 -11.05 5.77
N GLN A 378 -14.15 -10.79 4.90
CA GLN A 378 -15.51 -11.34 5.02
C GLN A 378 -15.63 -12.82 4.57
N GLN A 379 -14.63 -13.35 3.91
CA GLN A 379 -14.60 -14.72 3.39
C GLN A 379 -13.16 -15.25 3.34
N VAL A 380 -13.03 -16.53 3.11
CA VAL A 380 -11.75 -17.14 2.76
C VAL A 380 -11.50 -16.96 1.26
N GLY A 381 -10.37 -16.36 0.90
CA GLY A 381 -10.01 -16.03 -0.48
C GLY A 381 -10.57 -14.69 -0.96
N MET A 382 -10.69 -14.52 -2.27
CA MET A 382 -11.08 -13.25 -2.89
C MET A 382 -12.59 -13.02 -2.86
N PRO A 383 -13.05 -11.76 -2.68
CA PRO A 383 -14.46 -11.42 -2.81
C PRO A 383 -14.94 -11.61 -4.26
N THR A 384 -16.22 -11.87 -4.40
CA THR A 384 -16.86 -12.07 -5.71
C THR A 384 -17.18 -10.73 -6.37
N LEU A 385 -16.67 -10.54 -7.60
CA LEU A 385 -17.02 -9.41 -8.44
C LEU A 385 -18.24 -9.75 -9.30
N GLU A 386 -19.23 -8.88 -9.27
CA GLU A 386 -20.45 -9.00 -10.08
C GLU A 386 -20.62 -7.74 -10.94
N ARG A 387 -21.01 -7.94 -12.18
CA ARG A 387 -21.28 -6.86 -13.14
C ARG A 387 -22.60 -7.13 -13.84
N GLU A 388 -23.44 -6.11 -13.84
CA GLU A 388 -24.68 -6.07 -14.61
C GLU A 388 -24.66 -4.84 -15.50
N GLU A 389 -25.12 -4.99 -16.75
CA GLU A 389 -25.19 -3.88 -17.71
C GLU A 389 -26.03 -2.73 -17.16
N GLY A 390 -25.48 -1.51 -17.21
CA GLY A 390 -26.15 -0.29 -16.72
C GLY A 390 -26.17 -0.12 -15.21
N LYS A 391 -25.54 -1.02 -14.42
CA LYS A 391 -25.40 -0.89 -12.97
C LYS A 391 -23.95 -0.73 -12.54
N PRO A 392 -23.69 -0.10 -11.38
CA PRO A 392 -22.36 -0.14 -10.77
C PRO A 392 -21.93 -1.59 -10.48
N GLU A 393 -20.64 -1.89 -10.66
CA GLU A 393 -20.11 -3.19 -10.24
C GLU A 393 -20.17 -3.35 -8.72
N THR A 394 -20.41 -4.57 -8.28
CA THR A 394 -20.45 -4.93 -6.86
C THR A 394 -19.40 -5.95 -6.52
N TRP A 395 -18.98 -5.92 -5.26
CA TRP A 395 -18.13 -6.91 -4.65
C TRP A 395 -18.87 -7.53 -3.46
N ASN A 396 -19.07 -8.85 -3.48
CA ASN A 396 -19.95 -9.52 -2.53
C ASN A 396 -21.35 -8.85 -2.46
N GLY A 397 -21.91 -8.46 -3.60
CA GLY A 397 -23.20 -7.78 -3.69
C GLY A 397 -23.22 -6.34 -3.18
N CYS A 398 -22.07 -5.74 -2.82
CA CYS A 398 -22.00 -4.39 -2.27
C CYS A 398 -21.20 -3.44 -3.19
N VAL A 399 -21.70 -2.24 -3.43
CA VAL A 399 -21.00 -1.16 -4.12
C VAL A 399 -19.94 -0.58 -3.19
N VAL A 400 -18.67 -0.53 -3.63
CA VAL A 400 -17.55 -0.08 -2.78
C VAL A 400 -17.74 1.35 -2.26
N LEU A 401 -18.21 2.26 -3.13
CA LEU A 401 -18.42 3.66 -2.75
C LEU A 401 -19.58 3.84 -1.75
N ASP A 402 -20.58 2.96 -1.75
CA ASP A 402 -21.65 3.03 -0.77
C ASP A 402 -21.14 2.59 0.61
N ARG A 403 -20.33 1.52 0.66
CA ARG A 403 -19.65 1.11 1.90
C ARG A 403 -18.68 2.19 2.40
N LEU A 404 -18.01 2.90 1.51
CA LEU A 404 -17.16 4.04 1.88
C LEU A 404 -17.99 5.15 2.54
N ARG A 405 -19.08 5.59 1.91
CA ARG A 405 -19.96 6.65 2.46
C ARG A 405 -20.55 6.26 3.81
N GLU A 406 -20.96 4.99 3.94
CA GLU A 406 -21.45 4.46 5.22
C GLU A 406 -20.38 4.53 6.30
N PHE A 407 -19.13 4.18 5.98
CA PHE A 407 -18.04 4.25 6.93
C PHE A 407 -17.66 5.68 7.29
N GLU A 408 -17.56 6.57 6.31
CA GLU A 408 -17.29 8.00 6.54
C GLU A 408 -18.35 8.66 7.46
N ALA A 409 -19.61 8.26 7.33
CA ALA A 409 -20.69 8.76 8.19
C ALA A 409 -20.58 8.31 9.65
N ARG A 410 -19.74 7.32 9.97
CA ARG A 410 -19.47 6.82 11.33
C ARG A 410 -18.26 7.46 12.00
N LEU A 411 -17.39 8.18 11.23
CA LEU A 411 -16.14 8.81 11.67
C LEU A 411 -16.35 10.23 12.17
#